data_03c310cc73976a2d1cfe7d1e73a835f9
#
_entry.id   03c310cc73976a2d1cfe7d1e73a835f9
#
_cell.length_a   1.000
_cell.length_b   1.000
_cell.length_c   1.000
_cell.angle_alpha   90.00
_cell.angle_beta   90.00
_cell.angle_gamma   90.00
#
_symmetry.space_group_name_H-M   'P 1'
#
loop_
_entity.id
_entity.type
_entity.pdbx_description
1 polymer ?
#
loop_
_entity_poly.entity_id
_entity_poly.type
_entity_poly.pdbx_seq_one_letter_code
_entity_poly.pdbx_strand_id
1 'polypeptide(L)'
;FARMGGAREIMAVFTFVVPRGLPLIYTGQEIGYDHSFAFFDRDPLPAYGSNPFSEFYRRLTALRHANPALASGERGGEMIEIRNNAEDCLMIAVREAEGNRVVAVMNLSPYAIHADYYTGIYAGMYTDAMTGRPGELRGHVEEDMAPWSYRILTR
;
A
#
# COMPACT_ATOMS: atom_id res chain seq x y z
N PHE A 1 -1.22 -0.42 -17.43
CA PHE A 1 -0.28 0.56 -16.86
C PHE A 1 -0.50 1.98 -17.42
N ALA A 2 -0.72 2.15 -18.71
CA ALA A 2 -0.94 3.47 -19.31
C ALA A 2 -2.06 4.27 -18.63
N ARG A 3 -3.17 3.62 -18.23
CA ARG A 3 -4.31 4.27 -17.53
C ARG A 3 -3.97 4.73 -16.11
N MET A 4 -3.06 4.04 -15.42
CA MET A 4 -2.71 4.31 -14.02
C MET A 4 -1.55 5.29 -13.89
N GLY A 5 -0.70 5.39 -14.92
CA GLY A 5 0.46 6.28 -14.90
C GLY A 5 1.30 6.13 -13.64
N GLY A 6 1.57 7.24 -12.95
CA GLY A 6 2.31 7.27 -11.69
C GLY A 6 1.58 6.63 -10.49
N ALA A 7 0.25 6.45 -10.58
CA ALA A 7 -0.55 5.88 -9.49
C ALA A 7 -0.45 4.35 -9.37
N ARG A 8 0.17 3.66 -10.31
CA ARG A 8 0.15 2.19 -10.41
C ARG A 8 0.61 1.46 -9.15
N GLU A 9 1.69 1.92 -8.51
CA GLU A 9 2.23 1.29 -7.30
C GLU A 9 1.33 1.56 -6.09
N ILE A 10 0.96 2.82 -5.87
CA ILE A 10 0.12 3.18 -4.73
C ILE A 10 -1.28 2.57 -4.82
N MET A 11 -1.84 2.40 -6.02
CA MET A 11 -3.11 1.69 -6.21
C MET A 11 -2.97 0.19 -5.88
N ALA A 12 -1.85 -0.44 -6.21
CA ALA A 12 -1.57 -1.80 -5.75
C ALA A 12 -1.47 -1.84 -4.22
N VAL A 13 -0.68 -0.96 -3.60
CA VAL A 13 -0.61 -0.83 -2.13
C VAL A 13 -2.00 -0.69 -1.51
N PHE A 14 -2.83 0.20 -2.06
CA PHE A 14 -4.19 0.42 -1.61
C PHE A 14 -4.99 -0.91 -1.57
N THR A 15 -4.93 -1.73 -2.63
CA THR A 15 -5.65 -3.01 -2.66
C THR A 15 -5.16 -4.01 -1.61
N PHE A 16 -3.92 -3.91 -1.15
CA PHE A 16 -3.35 -4.76 -0.11
C PHE A 16 -3.71 -4.31 1.31
N VAL A 17 -4.06 -3.03 1.51
CA VAL A 17 -4.34 -2.47 2.85
C VAL A 17 -5.84 -2.29 3.15
N VAL A 18 -6.71 -2.23 2.14
CA VAL A 18 -8.16 -2.10 2.36
C VAL A 18 -8.74 -3.28 3.14
N PRO A 19 -9.77 -3.04 4.00
CA PRO A 19 -10.37 -4.09 4.80
C PRO A 19 -11.21 -5.05 3.96
N ARG A 20 -11.36 -6.28 4.46
CA ARG A 20 -12.25 -7.33 3.93
C ARG A 20 -11.95 -7.80 2.50
N GLY A 21 -11.13 -7.06 1.75
CA GLY A 21 -10.77 -7.38 0.38
C GLY A 21 -9.75 -8.51 0.26
N LEU A 22 -9.74 -9.14 -0.90
CA LEU A 22 -8.68 -10.03 -1.35
C LEU A 22 -7.99 -9.36 -2.54
N PRO A 23 -6.71 -8.94 -2.41
CA PRO A 23 -6.02 -8.34 -3.54
C PRO A 23 -5.87 -9.33 -4.68
N LEU A 24 -6.17 -8.89 -5.88
CA LEU A 24 -5.97 -9.63 -7.11
C LEU A 24 -4.79 -9.03 -7.87
N ILE A 25 -3.80 -9.86 -8.17
CA ILE A 25 -2.72 -9.52 -9.10
C ILE A 25 -3.13 -10.10 -10.46
N TYR A 26 -3.46 -9.22 -11.42
CA TYR A 26 -3.86 -9.66 -12.74
C TYR A 26 -2.64 -10.10 -13.55
N THR A 27 -2.85 -11.05 -14.45
CA THR A 27 -1.83 -11.65 -15.31
C THR A 27 -0.91 -10.62 -15.97
N GLY A 28 0.39 -10.70 -15.70
CA GLY A 28 1.41 -9.78 -16.23
C GLY A 28 1.62 -8.52 -15.39
N GLN A 29 0.75 -8.22 -14.44
CA GLN A 29 0.89 -7.06 -13.58
C GLN A 29 2.17 -7.14 -12.73
N GLU A 30 2.50 -8.33 -12.25
CA GLU A 30 3.68 -8.64 -11.43
C GLU A 30 5.02 -8.49 -12.17
N ILE A 31 4.98 -8.39 -13.49
CA ILE A 31 6.17 -8.12 -14.32
C ILE A 31 6.10 -6.75 -15.01
N GLY A 32 5.07 -5.96 -14.73
CA GLY A 32 4.87 -4.64 -15.32
C GLY A 32 4.49 -4.70 -16.81
N TYR A 33 3.89 -5.80 -17.26
CA TYR A 33 3.53 -6.01 -18.66
C TYR A 33 2.35 -5.13 -19.06
N ASP A 34 2.64 -4.09 -19.85
CA ASP A 34 1.64 -3.14 -20.34
C ASP A 34 1.09 -3.59 -21.69
N HIS A 35 0.18 -4.57 -21.66
CA HIS A 35 -0.40 -5.20 -22.82
C HIS A 35 -1.90 -5.47 -22.62
N SER A 36 -2.68 -5.23 -23.66
CA SER A 36 -4.10 -5.61 -23.72
C SER A 36 -4.20 -6.99 -24.33
N PHE A 37 -4.52 -8.00 -23.52
CA PHE A 37 -4.65 -9.37 -24.01
C PHE A 37 -5.76 -9.52 -25.04
N ALA A 38 -5.48 -10.31 -26.08
CA ALA A 38 -6.50 -10.72 -27.03
C ALA A 38 -7.56 -11.56 -26.32
N PHE A 39 -8.84 -11.30 -26.61
CA PHE A 39 -9.93 -11.94 -25.88
C PHE A 39 -10.18 -13.39 -26.30
N PHE A 40 -10.01 -13.69 -27.59
CA PHE A 40 -10.32 -15.00 -28.16
C PHE A 40 -9.11 -15.77 -28.66
N ASP A 41 -7.95 -15.15 -28.73
CA ASP A 41 -6.74 -15.74 -29.30
C ASP A 41 -5.73 -16.11 -28.22
N ARG A 42 -4.78 -16.99 -28.58
CA ARG A 42 -3.65 -17.28 -27.73
C ARG A 42 -2.73 -16.06 -27.69
N ASP A 43 -2.57 -15.47 -26.52
CA ASP A 43 -1.74 -14.30 -26.28
C ASP A 43 -0.79 -14.60 -25.13
N PRO A 44 0.42 -15.14 -25.41
CA PRO A 44 1.33 -15.61 -24.39
C PRO A 44 2.01 -14.44 -23.68
N LEU A 45 2.20 -14.59 -22.36
CA LEU A 45 3.09 -13.71 -21.62
C LEU A 45 4.55 -13.84 -22.11
N PRO A 46 5.32 -12.75 -22.01
CA PRO A 46 6.78 -12.84 -22.16
C PRO A 46 7.37 -13.71 -21.04
N ALA A 47 8.61 -14.13 -21.22
CA ALA A 47 9.31 -14.93 -20.21
C ALA A 47 9.38 -14.14 -18.89
N TYR A 48 9.05 -14.82 -17.79
CA TYR A 48 9.23 -14.26 -16.46
C TYR A 48 10.70 -14.09 -16.13
N GLY A 49 11.03 -12.97 -15.53
CA GLY A 49 12.36 -12.68 -15.00
C GLY A 49 12.24 -11.79 -13.77
N SER A 50 13.30 -11.71 -12.97
CA SER A 50 13.34 -10.77 -11.85
C SER A 50 13.35 -9.34 -12.41
N ASN A 51 12.43 -8.51 -11.91
CA ASN A 51 12.31 -7.10 -12.26
C ASN A 51 11.76 -6.30 -11.06
N PRO A 52 11.79 -4.95 -11.10
CA PRO A 52 11.32 -4.12 -9.99
C PRO A 52 9.87 -4.40 -9.58
N PHE A 53 8.98 -4.72 -10.53
CA PHE A 53 7.57 -5.02 -10.22
C PHE A 53 7.40 -6.35 -9.50
N SER A 54 8.09 -7.40 -9.94
CA SER A 54 8.01 -8.70 -9.26
C SER A 54 8.55 -8.62 -7.83
N GLU A 55 9.59 -7.84 -7.58
CA GLU A 55 10.11 -7.59 -6.24
C GLU A 55 9.11 -6.77 -5.39
N PHE A 56 8.50 -5.75 -5.98
CA PHE A 56 7.46 -4.94 -5.32
C PHE A 56 6.27 -5.80 -4.88
N TYR A 57 5.70 -6.61 -5.78
CA TYR A 57 4.57 -7.48 -5.45
C TYR A 57 4.96 -8.59 -4.46
N ARG A 58 6.18 -9.10 -4.53
CA ARG A 58 6.71 -10.04 -3.55
C ARG A 58 6.70 -9.43 -2.14
N ARG A 59 7.12 -8.17 -1.99
CA ARG A 59 7.08 -7.45 -0.71
C ARG A 59 5.65 -7.21 -0.22
N LEU A 60 4.74 -6.78 -1.09
CA LEU A 60 3.34 -6.60 -0.71
C LEU A 60 2.68 -7.92 -0.27
N THR A 61 2.97 -9.00 -0.97
CA THR A 61 2.47 -10.32 -0.61
C THR A 61 3.03 -10.78 0.73
N ALA A 62 4.34 -10.64 0.95
CA ALA A 62 4.98 -10.95 2.22
C ALA A 62 4.41 -10.10 3.37
N LEU A 63 4.23 -8.79 3.16
CA LEU A 63 3.59 -7.89 4.11
C LEU A 63 2.22 -8.43 4.55
N ARG A 64 1.37 -8.80 3.59
CA ARG A 64 0.03 -9.29 3.89
C ARG A 64 0.03 -10.61 4.65
N HIS A 65 0.92 -11.53 4.29
CA HIS A 65 1.05 -12.82 4.98
C HIS A 65 1.60 -12.69 6.41
N ALA A 66 2.51 -11.73 6.63
CA ALA A 66 3.14 -11.52 7.92
C ALA A 66 2.27 -10.73 8.92
N ASN A 67 1.21 -10.07 8.45
CA ASN A 67 0.42 -9.14 9.28
C ASN A 67 -1.06 -9.57 9.38
N PRO A 68 -1.49 -10.17 10.50
CA PRO A 68 -2.88 -10.55 10.75
C PRO A 68 -3.85 -9.38 10.56
N ALA A 69 -3.45 -8.16 10.88
CA ALA A 69 -4.24 -6.96 10.65
C ALA A 69 -4.71 -6.80 9.19
N LEU A 70 -3.95 -7.32 8.22
CA LEU A 70 -4.26 -7.26 6.79
C LEU A 70 -4.99 -8.50 6.26
N ALA A 71 -5.38 -9.45 7.11
CA ALA A 71 -6.09 -10.64 6.67
C ALA A 71 -7.40 -10.28 5.95
N SER A 72 -7.83 -11.15 5.04
CA SER A 72 -9.08 -11.00 4.29
C SER A 72 -10.31 -11.34 5.12
N GLY A 73 -11.45 -10.81 4.71
CA GLY A 73 -12.72 -11.06 5.36
C GLY A 73 -12.77 -10.49 6.79
N GLU A 74 -13.45 -11.17 7.68
CA GLU A 74 -13.69 -10.73 9.05
C GLU A 74 -12.50 -10.95 10.01
N ARG A 75 -11.49 -11.71 9.60
CA ARG A 75 -10.30 -11.99 10.43
C ARG A 75 -9.33 -10.83 10.49
N GLY A 76 -9.31 -9.99 9.47
CA GLY A 76 -8.47 -8.79 9.46
C GLY A 76 -9.04 -7.66 10.30
N GLY A 77 -8.19 -6.69 10.66
CA GLY A 77 -8.62 -5.50 11.37
C GLY A 77 -9.56 -4.63 10.53
N GLU A 78 -10.53 -3.99 11.17
CA GLU A 78 -11.27 -2.90 10.54
C GLU A 78 -10.31 -1.75 10.19
N MET A 79 -10.67 -0.95 9.21
CA MET A 79 -9.88 0.20 8.83
C MET A 79 -10.34 1.43 9.62
N ILE A 80 -9.40 2.03 10.33
CA ILE A 80 -9.58 3.31 10.99
C ILE A 80 -8.82 4.35 10.18
N GLU A 81 -9.50 5.40 9.76
CA GLU A 81 -8.90 6.50 9.03
C GLU A 81 -8.55 7.64 9.98
N ILE A 82 -7.30 8.09 9.93
CA ILE A 82 -6.83 9.23 10.71
C ILE A 82 -7.10 10.50 9.91
N ARG A 83 -7.79 11.47 10.53
CA ARG A 83 -8.03 12.78 9.95
C ARG A 83 -6.74 13.56 9.76
N ASN A 84 -6.71 14.35 8.69
CA ASN A 84 -5.55 15.12 8.30
C ASN A 84 -5.97 16.42 7.59
N ASN A 85 -4.99 17.25 7.23
CA ASN A 85 -5.23 18.55 6.57
C ASN A 85 -5.54 18.44 5.07
N ALA A 86 -5.49 17.25 4.47
CA ALA A 86 -5.61 17.04 3.02
C ALA A 86 -6.48 15.79 2.70
N GLU A 87 -7.61 15.63 3.37
CA GLU A 87 -8.50 14.45 3.31
C GLU A 87 -8.95 14.09 1.88
N ASP A 88 -8.95 15.03 0.93
CA ASP A 88 -9.29 14.78 -0.47
C ASP A 88 -8.24 13.94 -1.22
N CYS A 89 -7.01 13.88 -0.72
CA CYS A 89 -5.90 13.22 -1.41
C CYS A 89 -4.92 12.47 -0.49
N LEU A 90 -4.93 12.72 0.81
CA LEU A 90 -4.11 12.01 1.78
C LEU A 90 -4.96 11.02 2.58
N MET A 91 -4.64 9.75 2.45
CA MET A 91 -5.26 8.70 3.25
C MET A 91 -4.27 8.14 4.27
N ILE A 92 -4.69 8.12 5.54
CA ILE A 92 -3.92 7.51 6.62
C ILE A 92 -4.79 6.43 7.24
N ALA A 93 -4.51 5.18 6.89
CA ALA A 93 -5.29 4.02 7.30
C ALA A 93 -4.57 3.21 8.37
N VAL A 94 -5.26 2.91 9.47
CA VAL A 94 -4.78 2.01 10.51
C VAL A 94 -5.61 0.74 10.49
N ARG A 95 -4.94 -0.41 10.57
CA ARG A 95 -5.57 -1.73 10.76
C ARG A 95 -4.92 -2.44 11.92
N GLU A 96 -5.74 -3.06 12.77
CA GLU A 96 -5.28 -3.81 13.94
C GLU A 96 -6.02 -5.13 14.07
N ALA A 97 -5.27 -6.19 14.27
CA ALA A 97 -5.79 -7.50 14.66
C ALA A 97 -4.72 -8.31 15.40
N GLU A 98 -5.13 -9.08 16.40
CA GLU A 98 -4.27 -10.04 17.11
C GLU A 98 -2.97 -9.43 17.68
N GLY A 99 -3.01 -8.15 18.10
CA GLY A 99 -1.84 -7.44 18.62
C GLY A 99 -0.90 -6.90 17.54
N ASN A 100 -1.19 -7.15 16.27
CA ASN A 100 -0.48 -6.59 15.14
C ASN A 100 -1.15 -5.30 14.67
N ARG A 101 -0.35 -4.33 14.26
CA ARG A 101 -0.83 -3.04 13.72
C ARG A 101 -0.10 -2.69 12.44
N VAL A 102 -0.87 -2.24 11.45
CA VAL A 102 -0.38 -1.69 10.19
C VAL A 102 -0.92 -0.28 10.02
N VAL A 103 -0.03 0.68 9.75
CA VAL A 103 -0.38 2.06 9.41
C VAL A 103 0.10 2.33 7.99
N ALA A 104 -0.81 2.69 7.10
CA ALA A 104 -0.50 3.09 5.73
C ALA A 104 -0.78 4.57 5.55
N VAL A 105 0.25 5.34 5.16
CA VAL A 105 0.16 6.77 4.85
C VAL A 105 0.33 6.90 3.34
N MET A 106 -0.66 7.43 2.64
CA MET A 106 -0.73 7.39 1.17
C MET A 106 -1.15 8.74 0.59
N ASN A 107 -0.29 9.38 -0.20
CA ASN A 107 -0.67 10.51 -1.05
C ASN A 107 -1.28 9.98 -2.35
N LEU A 108 -2.61 9.96 -2.43
CA LEU A 108 -3.39 9.46 -3.56
C LEU A 108 -3.57 10.51 -4.67
N SER A 109 -2.63 11.44 -4.80
CA SER A 109 -2.71 12.53 -5.78
C SER A 109 -1.45 12.66 -6.65
N PRO A 110 -1.57 13.29 -7.83
CA PRO A 110 -0.42 13.58 -8.69
C PRO A 110 0.40 14.80 -8.23
N TYR A 111 0.11 15.34 -7.05
CA TYR A 111 0.76 16.54 -6.52
C TYR A 111 1.59 16.22 -5.28
N ALA A 112 2.67 16.98 -5.06
CA ALA A 112 3.31 17.02 -3.76
C ALA A 112 2.39 17.73 -2.77
N ILE A 113 2.29 17.19 -1.56
CA ILE A 113 1.44 17.75 -0.50
C ILE A 113 2.25 17.92 0.77
N HIS A 114 1.87 18.88 1.60
CA HIS A 114 2.31 19.00 2.99
C HIS A 114 1.27 18.32 3.86
N ALA A 115 1.64 17.19 4.45
CA ALA A 115 0.78 16.40 5.33
C ALA A 115 0.94 16.86 6.77
N ASP A 116 -0.18 17.12 7.45
CA ASP A 116 -0.25 17.47 8.87
C ASP A 116 -1.36 16.65 9.53
N TYR A 117 -0.99 15.82 10.52
CA TYR A 117 -1.94 14.93 11.18
C TYR A 117 -1.48 14.49 12.58
N TYR A 118 -2.47 14.14 13.41
CA TYR A 118 -2.27 13.61 14.75
C TYR A 118 -2.56 12.12 14.80
N THR A 119 -1.60 11.32 15.23
CA THR A 119 -1.71 9.85 15.27
C THR A 119 -2.32 9.32 16.57
N GLY A 120 -2.39 10.15 17.60
CA GLY A 120 -2.97 9.78 18.89
C GLY A 120 -2.35 8.50 19.49
N ILE A 121 -3.19 7.53 19.78
CA ILE A 121 -2.77 6.22 20.36
C ILE A 121 -1.96 5.36 19.41
N TYR A 122 -1.86 5.74 18.15
CA TYR A 122 -1.10 5.01 17.13
C TYR A 122 0.36 5.44 17.04
N ALA A 123 0.77 6.47 17.82
CA ALA A 123 2.17 6.86 17.92
C ALA A 123 3.04 5.71 18.47
N GLY A 124 4.31 5.67 18.08
CA GLY A 124 5.26 4.69 18.57
C GLY A 124 6.30 4.23 17.56
N MET A 125 7.06 3.22 17.95
CA MET A 125 8.07 2.61 17.09
C MET A 125 7.44 1.58 16.16
N TYR A 126 7.84 1.63 14.89
CA TYR A 126 7.38 0.76 13.81
C TYR A 126 8.58 0.32 12.96
N THR A 127 8.32 -0.65 12.10
CA THR A 127 9.20 -1.00 10.99
C THR A 127 8.52 -0.60 9.68
N ASP A 128 9.23 0.13 8.82
CA ASP A 128 8.76 0.38 7.45
C ASP A 128 8.80 -0.93 6.66
N ALA A 129 7.65 -1.39 6.22
CA ALA A 129 7.48 -2.70 5.59
C ALA A 129 8.16 -2.80 4.22
N MET A 130 8.36 -1.67 3.53
CA MET A 130 8.98 -1.67 2.20
C MET A 130 10.49 -1.61 2.27
N THR A 131 11.05 -1.04 3.32
CA THR A 131 12.51 -0.87 3.47
C THR A 131 13.12 -1.75 4.57
N GLY A 132 12.31 -2.26 5.50
CA GLY A 132 12.74 -2.99 6.69
C GLY A 132 13.40 -2.11 7.75
N ARG A 133 13.38 -0.79 7.60
CA ARG A 133 14.01 0.14 8.54
C ARG A 133 13.10 0.46 9.72
N PRO A 134 13.63 0.48 10.95
CA PRO A 134 12.86 0.98 12.09
C PRO A 134 12.68 2.49 11.97
N GLY A 135 11.56 2.99 12.48
CA GLY A 135 11.25 4.41 12.53
C GLY A 135 10.16 4.72 13.54
N GLU A 136 10.11 5.95 13.96
CA GLU A 136 9.09 6.44 14.87
C GLU A 136 7.93 7.07 14.09
N LEU A 137 6.70 6.66 14.40
CA LEU A 137 5.51 7.39 14.06
C LEU A 137 5.19 8.32 15.25
N ARG A 138 5.44 9.61 15.09
CA ARG A 138 5.24 10.60 16.15
C ARG A 138 3.76 10.85 16.42
N GLY A 139 3.43 11.37 17.60
CA GLY A 139 2.06 11.76 17.96
C GLY A 139 1.49 12.90 17.11
N HIS A 140 2.35 13.80 16.63
CA HIS A 140 2.06 14.81 15.62
C HIS A 140 3.08 14.67 14.49
N VAL A 141 2.62 14.63 13.26
CA VAL A 141 3.44 14.46 12.07
C VAL A 141 3.18 15.60 11.11
N GLU A 142 4.24 16.29 10.74
CA GLU A 142 4.30 17.24 9.62
C GLU A 142 5.36 16.75 8.66
N GLU A 143 5.00 16.50 7.41
CA GLU A 143 5.92 15.98 6.40
C GLU A 143 5.50 16.34 4.98
N ASP A 144 6.49 16.54 4.12
CA ASP A 144 6.25 16.70 2.69
C ASP A 144 6.19 15.33 2.00
N MET A 145 5.12 15.09 1.29
CA MET A 145 4.91 13.85 0.54
C MET A 145 4.96 14.11 -0.96
N ALA A 146 5.79 13.36 -1.66
CA ALA A 146 5.85 13.39 -3.11
C ALA A 146 4.54 12.88 -3.75
N PRO A 147 4.26 13.20 -5.03
CA PRO A 147 3.14 12.62 -5.76
C PRO A 147 3.15 11.09 -5.69
N TRP A 148 1.98 10.48 -5.43
CA TRP A 148 1.80 9.03 -5.40
C TRP A 148 2.73 8.28 -4.43
N SER A 149 3.28 9.00 -3.44
CA SER A 149 4.14 8.39 -2.42
C SER A 149 3.34 7.74 -1.30
N TYR A 150 3.97 6.74 -0.66
CA TYR A 150 3.35 6.03 0.45
C TYR A 150 4.39 5.53 1.45
N ARG A 151 3.95 5.26 2.67
CA ARG A 151 4.67 4.49 3.69
C ARG A 151 3.73 3.44 4.28
N ILE A 152 4.28 2.27 4.57
CA ILE A 152 3.56 1.20 5.27
C ILE A 152 4.38 0.82 6.49
N LEU A 153 3.82 1.07 7.66
CA LEU A 153 4.47 0.88 8.94
C LEU A 153 3.81 -0.29 9.67
N THR A 154 4.61 -1.20 10.23
CA THR A 154 4.13 -2.42 10.92
C THR A 154 4.72 -2.55 12.31
N ARG A 155 3.96 -3.09 13.24
CA ARG A 155 4.43 -3.51 14.57
C ARG A 155 3.54 -4.59 15.17
#